data_16ff491e6be302e47c3726b0ef46a1b6
#
_entry.id   16ff491e6be302e47c3726b0ef46a1b6
#
_cell.length_a   1.000
_cell.length_b   1.000
_cell.length_c   1.000
_cell.angle_alpha   90.00
_cell.angle_beta   90.00
_cell.angle_gamma   90.00
#
_symmetry.space_group_name_H-M   'P 1'
#
loop_
_entity.id
_entity.type
_entity.pdbx_description
1 polymer ?
#
loop_
_entity_poly.entity_id
_entity_poly.type
_entity_poly.pdbx_seq_one_letter_code
_entity_poly.pdbx_strand_id
1 'polypeptide(L)'
;QITSFYEYIKGMKVDSFIKSLMFARHMNNWMDERIRPLPNAALAYVDELVTVPTLHECVMQVYQKFVELRNQQFTATRSLRSADEVEGIDDGEALLAKLIEPYRGKFVYLDIWGSWCGPCKAALKESHELKDALKDHDIVYLYLANETSDEEWKNVIKAYNLTGDNIVHYNLPAEQQRAIEEFLQVDGF
;
A
#
# COMPACT_ATOMS: atom_id res chain seq x y z
N GLN A 1 -16.91 -4.98 4.31
CA GLN A 1 -17.11 -4.41 2.95
C GLN A 1 -17.41 -5.48 1.89
N ILE A 2 -16.56 -6.52 1.70
CA ILE A 2 -16.79 -7.56 0.66
C ILE A 2 -18.12 -8.31 0.92
N THR A 3 -18.37 -8.77 2.14
CA THR A 3 -19.59 -9.51 2.50
C THR A 3 -20.85 -8.68 2.27
N SER A 4 -20.85 -7.42 2.65
CA SER A 4 -22.01 -6.53 2.43
C SER A 4 -22.27 -6.30 0.95
N PHE A 5 -21.22 -6.19 0.14
CA PHE A 5 -21.37 -6.06 -1.31
C PHE A 5 -21.83 -7.36 -1.96
N TYR A 6 -21.33 -8.52 -1.48
CA TYR A 6 -21.81 -9.82 -1.92
C TYR A 6 -23.32 -10.00 -1.69
N GLU A 7 -23.81 -9.71 -0.46
CA GLU A 7 -25.23 -9.81 -0.15
C GLU A 7 -26.07 -8.86 -1.01
N TYR A 8 -25.59 -7.65 -1.23
CA TYR A 8 -26.24 -6.68 -2.10
C TYR A 8 -26.40 -7.21 -3.53
N ILE A 9 -25.31 -7.68 -4.16
CA ILE A 9 -25.34 -8.23 -5.52
C ILE A 9 -26.20 -9.49 -5.60
N LYS A 10 -26.11 -10.38 -4.62
CA LYS A 10 -26.90 -11.61 -4.55
C LYS A 10 -28.39 -11.30 -4.56
N GLY A 11 -28.83 -10.29 -3.82
CA GLY A 11 -30.23 -9.85 -3.71
C GLY A 11 -30.77 -9.08 -4.92
N MET A 12 -29.93 -8.63 -5.85
CA MET A 12 -30.37 -7.88 -7.03
C MET A 12 -31.23 -8.73 -7.97
N LYS A 13 -32.26 -8.12 -8.52
CA LYS A 13 -33.15 -8.74 -9.56
C LYS A 13 -32.63 -8.38 -10.96
N VAL A 14 -31.42 -8.81 -11.29
CA VAL A 14 -30.78 -8.62 -12.60
C VAL A 14 -30.23 -9.95 -13.13
N ASP A 15 -29.90 -9.97 -14.40
CA ASP A 15 -29.31 -11.12 -15.06
C ASP A 15 -28.00 -11.58 -14.39
N SER A 16 -27.74 -12.89 -14.44
CA SER A 16 -26.54 -13.48 -13.83
C SER A 16 -25.23 -12.97 -14.42
N PHE A 17 -25.23 -12.63 -15.71
CA PHE A 17 -24.09 -12.01 -16.37
C PHE A 17 -23.76 -10.64 -15.74
N ILE A 18 -24.79 -9.82 -15.50
CA ILE A 18 -24.62 -8.50 -14.86
C ILE A 18 -24.06 -8.66 -13.43
N LYS A 19 -24.61 -9.62 -12.65
CA LYS A 19 -24.08 -9.94 -11.31
C LYS A 19 -22.60 -10.32 -11.36
N SER A 20 -22.26 -11.25 -12.28
CA SER A 20 -20.89 -11.71 -12.48
C SER A 20 -19.94 -10.56 -12.81
N LEU A 21 -20.33 -9.68 -13.74
CA LEU A 21 -19.51 -8.55 -14.17
C LEU A 21 -19.29 -7.55 -13.03
N MET A 22 -20.37 -7.19 -12.30
CA MET A 22 -20.29 -6.25 -11.18
C MET A 22 -19.41 -6.79 -10.05
N PHE A 23 -19.60 -8.06 -9.69
CA PHE A 23 -18.84 -8.67 -8.61
C PHE A 23 -17.38 -8.89 -8.98
N ALA A 24 -17.07 -9.40 -10.17
CA ALA A 24 -15.72 -9.59 -10.67
C ALA A 24 -14.94 -8.26 -10.69
N ARG A 25 -15.57 -7.19 -11.23
CA ARG A 25 -14.95 -5.85 -11.23
C ARG A 25 -14.66 -5.35 -9.81
N HIS A 26 -15.61 -5.52 -8.88
CA HIS A 26 -15.41 -5.08 -7.50
C HIS A 26 -14.28 -5.86 -6.80
N MET A 27 -14.18 -7.17 -7.04
CA MET A 27 -13.10 -7.99 -6.47
C MET A 27 -11.73 -7.58 -7.01
N ASN A 28 -11.61 -7.35 -8.33
CA ASN A 28 -10.37 -6.87 -8.93
C ASN A 28 -9.97 -5.49 -8.38
N ASN A 29 -10.90 -4.54 -8.34
CA ASN A 29 -10.63 -3.22 -7.77
C ASN A 29 -10.20 -3.31 -6.30
N TRP A 30 -10.85 -4.16 -5.50
CA TRP A 30 -10.51 -4.36 -4.10
C TRP A 30 -9.07 -4.86 -3.92
N MET A 31 -8.63 -5.80 -4.77
CA MET A 31 -7.25 -6.31 -4.75
C MET A 31 -6.24 -5.25 -5.21
N ASP A 32 -6.55 -4.51 -6.27
CA ASP A 32 -5.66 -3.47 -6.80
C ASP A 32 -5.55 -2.26 -5.86
N GLU A 33 -6.64 -1.86 -5.21
CA GLU A 33 -6.63 -0.78 -4.22
C GLU A 33 -5.81 -1.13 -2.99
N ARG A 34 -5.84 -2.38 -2.55
CA ARG A 34 -5.17 -2.84 -1.32
C ARG A 34 -3.84 -3.53 -1.55
N ILE A 35 -3.50 -3.81 -2.81
CA ILE A 35 -2.27 -4.53 -3.22
C ILE A 35 -2.10 -5.82 -2.42
N ARG A 36 -3.18 -6.60 -2.30
CA ARG A 36 -3.19 -7.90 -1.62
C ARG A 36 -4.26 -8.84 -2.18
N PRO A 37 -4.08 -10.16 -2.00
CA PRO A 37 -5.07 -11.13 -2.45
C PRO A 37 -6.37 -11.04 -1.65
N LEU A 38 -7.46 -11.55 -2.22
CA LEU A 38 -8.73 -11.70 -1.52
C LEU A 38 -8.58 -12.57 -0.28
N PRO A 39 -9.32 -12.28 0.81
CA PRO A 39 -9.48 -13.21 1.92
C PRO A 39 -10.11 -14.53 1.45
N ASN A 40 -9.75 -15.65 2.08
CA ASN A 40 -10.28 -16.97 1.70
C ASN A 40 -11.82 -17.03 1.67
N ALA A 41 -12.50 -16.35 2.59
CA ALA A 41 -13.94 -16.27 2.60
C ALA A 41 -14.54 -15.60 1.35
N ALA A 42 -13.81 -14.67 0.73
CA ALA A 42 -14.27 -13.98 -0.47
C ALA A 42 -14.15 -14.85 -1.72
N LEU A 43 -13.27 -15.85 -1.74
CA LEU A 43 -13.16 -16.79 -2.86
C LEU A 43 -14.46 -17.59 -3.04
N ALA A 44 -15.11 -18.02 -1.95
CA ALA A 44 -16.40 -18.70 -2.03
C ALA A 44 -17.50 -17.80 -2.65
N TYR A 45 -17.43 -16.49 -2.41
CA TYR A 45 -18.35 -15.54 -3.04
C TYR A 45 -18.05 -15.34 -4.54
N VAL A 46 -16.77 -15.39 -4.93
CA VAL A 46 -16.37 -15.38 -6.34
C VAL A 46 -16.91 -16.60 -7.04
N ASP A 47 -16.72 -17.80 -6.48
CA ASP A 47 -17.20 -19.06 -7.04
C ASP A 47 -18.73 -19.08 -7.20
N GLU A 48 -19.48 -18.49 -6.28
CA GLU A 48 -20.93 -18.42 -6.33
C GLU A 48 -21.48 -17.40 -7.32
N LEU A 49 -20.92 -16.17 -7.33
CA LEU A 49 -21.49 -15.04 -8.09
C LEU A 49 -20.86 -14.83 -9.47
N VAL A 50 -19.58 -15.20 -9.66
CA VAL A 50 -18.87 -15.01 -10.93
C VAL A 50 -19.04 -16.28 -11.76
N THR A 51 -20.22 -16.48 -12.32
CA THR A 51 -20.59 -17.70 -13.10
C THR A 51 -20.11 -17.68 -14.55
N VAL A 52 -19.62 -16.54 -15.04
CA VAL A 52 -19.03 -16.41 -16.38
C VAL A 52 -17.58 -16.85 -16.35
N PRO A 53 -17.19 -17.92 -17.07
CA PRO A 53 -15.84 -18.52 -16.93
C PRO A 53 -14.70 -17.54 -17.18
N THR A 54 -14.80 -16.70 -18.21
CA THR A 54 -13.74 -15.71 -18.53
C THR A 54 -13.59 -14.63 -17.47
N LEU A 55 -14.71 -14.21 -16.81
CA LEU A 55 -14.64 -13.25 -15.71
C LEU A 55 -14.07 -13.89 -14.44
N HIS A 56 -14.45 -15.14 -14.16
CA HIS A 56 -13.88 -15.90 -13.05
C HIS A 56 -12.38 -16.09 -13.21
N GLU A 57 -11.92 -16.51 -14.38
CA GLU A 57 -10.51 -16.66 -14.70
C GLU A 57 -9.75 -15.33 -14.52
N CYS A 58 -10.32 -14.21 -14.99
CA CYS A 58 -9.72 -12.90 -14.81
C CYS A 58 -9.54 -12.52 -13.31
N VAL A 59 -10.55 -12.79 -12.48
CA VAL A 59 -10.42 -12.56 -11.02
C VAL A 59 -9.34 -13.45 -10.41
N MET A 60 -9.28 -14.72 -10.81
CA MET A 60 -8.29 -15.66 -10.28
C MET A 60 -6.87 -15.34 -10.74
N GLN A 61 -6.66 -14.82 -11.95
CA GLN A 61 -5.36 -14.33 -12.40
C GLN A 61 -4.87 -13.14 -11.56
N VAL A 62 -5.75 -12.17 -11.29
CA VAL A 62 -5.42 -11.04 -10.42
C VAL A 62 -5.15 -11.51 -8.98
N TYR A 63 -5.95 -12.43 -8.47
CA TYR A 63 -5.75 -13.05 -7.17
C TYR A 63 -4.37 -13.73 -7.08
N GLN A 64 -4.02 -14.56 -8.07
CA GLN A 64 -2.73 -15.26 -8.09
C GLN A 64 -1.54 -14.29 -8.13
N LYS A 65 -1.63 -13.23 -8.93
CA LYS A 65 -0.61 -12.16 -8.97
C LYS A 65 -0.33 -11.60 -7.56
N PHE A 66 -1.37 -11.33 -6.77
CA PHE A 66 -1.18 -10.79 -5.42
C PHE A 66 -0.75 -11.86 -4.39
N VAL A 67 -1.12 -13.14 -4.59
CA VAL A 67 -0.56 -14.25 -3.81
C VAL A 67 0.94 -14.38 -4.05
N GLU A 68 1.39 -14.32 -5.30
CA GLU A 68 2.81 -14.36 -5.66
C GLU A 68 3.56 -13.17 -5.07
N LEU A 69 3.02 -11.96 -5.21
CA LEU A 69 3.59 -10.75 -4.62
C LEU A 69 3.74 -10.87 -3.10
N ARG A 70 2.71 -11.35 -2.40
CA ARG A 70 2.74 -11.58 -0.95
C ARG A 70 3.84 -12.55 -0.56
N ASN A 71 4.01 -13.64 -1.33
CA ASN A 71 4.95 -14.71 -1.05
C ASN A 71 6.40 -14.39 -1.49
N GLN A 72 6.61 -13.32 -2.27
CA GLN A 72 7.96 -12.88 -2.61
C GLN A 72 8.76 -12.57 -1.34
N GLN A 73 9.95 -13.17 -1.24
CA GLN A 73 10.87 -12.85 -0.14
C GLN A 73 11.31 -11.40 -0.23
N PHE A 74 11.26 -10.72 0.90
CA PHE A 74 11.73 -9.36 0.99
C PHE A 74 13.25 -9.37 1.19
N THR A 75 14.02 -9.07 0.14
CA THR A 75 15.49 -9.12 0.17
C THR A 75 16.14 -7.85 0.72
N ALA A 76 15.39 -6.74 0.80
CA ALA A 76 15.91 -5.43 1.17
C ALA A 76 15.59 -5.06 2.63
N THR A 77 16.05 -5.86 3.57
CA THR A 77 15.83 -5.65 5.02
C THR A 77 16.39 -4.32 5.54
N ARG A 78 17.39 -3.73 4.88
CA ARG A 78 18.01 -2.46 5.29
C ARG A 78 17.14 -1.24 5.02
N SER A 79 16.27 -1.29 4.03
CA SER A 79 15.35 -0.19 3.72
C SER A 79 14.15 -0.13 4.67
N LEU A 80 13.82 -1.23 5.37
CA LEU A 80 12.73 -1.28 6.34
C LEU A 80 13.26 -1.04 7.74
N ARG A 81 12.66 -0.08 8.43
CA ARG A 81 13.02 0.28 9.80
C ARG A 81 11.87 -0.07 10.73
N SER A 82 12.20 -0.44 11.97
CA SER A 82 11.21 -0.70 13.00
C SER A 82 10.71 0.60 13.63
N ALA A 83 9.41 0.68 13.91
CA ALA A 83 8.85 1.77 14.70
C ALA A 83 9.39 1.78 16.14
N ASP A 84 9.92 0.65 16.64
CA ASP A 84 10.53 0.55 17.97
C ASP A 84 11.75 1.48 18.12
N GLU A 85 12.40 1.86 17.00
CA GLU A 85 13.54 2.79 17.01
C GLU A 85 13.16 4.19 17.51
N VAL A 86 11.87 4.51 17.49
CA VAL A 86 11.29 5.80 17.85
C VAL A 86 10.15 5.66 18.87
N GLU A 87 10.09 4.52 19.56
CA GLU A 87 9.10 4.28 20.60
C GLU A 87 9.13 5.36 21.69
N GLY A 88 7.95 5.83 22.11
CA GLY A 88 7.81 6.82 23.19
C GLY A 88 8.11 8.26 22.78
N ILE A 89 8.30 8.55 21.50
CA ILE A 89 8.42 9.94 21.00
C ILE A 89 7.07 10.34 20.42
N ASP A 90 6.33 11.17 21.14
CA ASP A 90 4.96 11.59 20.77
C ASP A 90 4.91 13.00 20.15
N ASP A 91 5.98 13.79 20.29
CA ASP A 91 6.12 15.12 19.69
C ASP A 91 6.58 15.00 18.23
N GLY A 92 5.83 15.60 17.31
CA GLY A 92 6.07 15.45 15.86
C GLY A 92 7.40 16.04 15.38
N GLU A 93 7.85 17.19 15.96
CA GLU A 93 9.13 17.79 15.64
C GLU A 93 10.29 16.91 16.13
N ALA A 94 10.23 16.46 17.38
CA ALA A 94 11.24 15.59 17.96
C ALA A 94 11.31 14.24 17.22
N LEU A 95 10.15 13.68 16.86
CA LEU A 95 10.05 12.44 16.11
C LEU A 95 10.67 12.56 14.72
N LEU A 96 10.29 13.59 13.96
CA LEU A 96 10.87 13.83 12.64
C LEU A 96 12.38 14.09 12.74
N ALA A 97 12.82 14.89 13.70
CA ALA A 97 14.24 15.14 13.96
C ALA A 97 15.00 13.83 14.22
N LYS A 98 14.40 12.90 14.98
CA LYS A 98 14.99 11.59 15.27
C LYS A 98 15.07 10.71 14.03
N LEU A 99 14.03 10.71 13.19
CA LEU A 99 14.01 9.91 11.95
C LEU A 99 15.07 10.38 10.94
N ILE A 100 15.33 11.68 10.87
CA ILE A 100 16.30 12.26 9.92
C ILE A 100 17.73 12.38 10.49
N GLU A 101 17.92 12.20 11.80
CA GLU A 101 19.22 12.33 12.47
C GLU A 101 20.35 11.53 11.80
N PRO A 102 20.14 10.27 11.34
CA PRO A 102 21.18 9.48 10.69
C PRO A 102 21.64 10.04 9.33
N TYR A 103 20.90 10.98 8.77
CA TYR A 103 21.10 11.51 7.41
C TYR A 103 21.58 12.95 7.41
N ARG A 104 22.18 13.42 8.52
CA ARG A 104 22.77 14.76 8.60
C ARG A 104 23.80 15.00 7.50
N GLY A 105 23.65 16.15 6.84
CA GLY A 105 24.50 16.54 5.70
C GLY A 105 24.01 16.04 4.34
N LYS A 106 22.93 15.27 4.30
CA LYS A 106 22.26 14.84 3.07
C LYS A 106 20.95 15.58 2.85
N PHE A 107 20.49 15.61 1.61
CA PHE A 107 19.10 15.98 1.35
C PHE A 107 18.18 14.82 1.75
N VAL A 108 17.07 15.13 2.42
CA VAL A 108 16.05 14.15 2.75
C VAL A 108 14.78 14.49 1.97
N TYR A 109 14.39 13.59 1.07
CA TYR A 109 13.08 13.64 0.42
C TYR A 109 12.11 12.85 1.28
N LEU A 110 11.17 13.56 1.92
CA LEU A 110 10.13 12.95 2.75
C LEU A 110 8.86 12.75 1.92
N ASP A 111 8.33 11.53 1.92
CA ASP A 111 7.08 11.16 1.25
C ASP A 111 6.16 10.45 2.26
N ILE A 112 4.97 11.01 2.48
CA ILE A 112 3.94 10.45 3.34
C ILE A 112 2.87 9.84 2.44
N TRP A 113 2.58 8.55 2.63
CA TRP A 113 1.67 7.82 1.76
C TRP A 113 0.83 6.80 2.52
N GLY A 114 -0.27 6.34 1.92
CA GLY A 114 -1.10 5.27 2.47
C GLY A 114 -1.49 4.25 1.39
N SER A 115 -1.70 2.99 1.78
CA SER A 115 -2.18 1.95 0.86
C SER A 115 -3.55 2.27 0.26
N TRP A 116 -4.35 3.05 0.96
CA TRP A 116 -5.66 3.56 0.56
C TRP A 116 -5.60 4.79 -0.36
N CYS A 117 -4.46 5.50 -0.40
CA CYS A 117 -4.29 6.72 -1.18
C CYS A 117 -3.95 6.39 -2.65
N GLY A 118 -4.92 6.49 -3.53
CA GLY A 118 -4.74 6.25 -4.97
C GLY A 118 -3.69 7.14 -5.63
N PRO A 119 -3.77 8.47 -5.48
CA PRO A 119 -2.75 9.40 -6.00
C PRO A 119 -1.35 9.13 -5.47
N CYS A 120 -1.21 8.81 -4.17
CA CYS A 120 0.09 8.46 -3.59
C CYS A 120 0.69 7.21 -4.27
N LYS A 121 -0.11 6.17 -4.48
CA LYS A 121 0.35 4.96 -5.18
C LYS A 121 0.75 5.23 -6.63
N ALA A 122 0.07 6.15 -7.33
CA ALA A 122 0.46 6.57 -8.67
C ALA A 122 1.82 7.28 -8.63
N ALA A 123 2.04 8.21 -7.70
CA ALA A 123 3.32 8.90 -7.51
C ALA A 123 4.45 7.93 -7.14
N LEU A 124 4.20 6.99 -6.21
CA LEU A 124 5.18 5.96 -5.85
C LEU A 124 5.58 5.08 -7.03
N LYS A 125 4.63 4.71 -7.90
CA LYS A 125 4.88 3.92 -9.11
C LYS A 125 5.80 4.65 -10.09
N GLU A 126 5.67 5.97 -10.20
CA GLU A 126 6.47 6.82 -11.10
C GLU A 126 7.74 7.39 -10.44
N SER A 127 7.94 7.13 -9.14
CA SER A 127 9.07 7.69 -8.36
C SER A 127 10.46 7.32 -8.88
N HIS A 128 10.57 6.28 -9.72
CA HIS A 128 11.83 5.87 -10.35
C HIS A 128 12.38 6.96 -11.28
N GLU A 129 11.53 7.70 -11.99
CA GLU A 129 11.95 8.82 -12.86
C GLU A 129 12.60 9.95 -12.04
N LEU A 130 11.99 10.30 -10.90
CA LEU A 130 12.55 11.28 -9.97
C LEU A 130 13.89 10.82 -9.41
N LYS A 131 13.98 9.55 -9.00
CA LYS A 131 15.21 8.96 -8.45
C LYS A 131 16.32 8.93 -9.48
N ASP A 132 16.01 8.60 -10.73
CA ASP A 132 16.97 8.61 -11.83
C ASP A 132 17.46 10.03 -12.15
N ALA A 133 16.57 11.03 -12.10
CA ALA A 133 16.94 12.43 -12.31
C ALA A 133 17.83 12.98 -11.19
N LEU A 134 17.69 12.46 -9.96
CA LEU A 134 18.41 12.91 -8.76
C LEU A 134 19.55 11.99 -8.34
N LYS A 135 19.90 10.99 -9.14
CA LYS A 135 20.90 9.94 -8.76
C LYS A 135 22.29 10.46 -8.44
N ASP A 136 22.66 11.62 -9.00
CA ASP A 136 23.97 12.24 -8.77
C ASP A 136 24.00 13.16 -7.52
N HIS A 137 22.89 13.24 -6.79
CA HIS A 137 22.79 14.01 -5.55
C HIS A 137 22.85 13.09 -4.32
N ASP A 138 23.44 13.60 -3.23
CA ASP A 138 23.46 12.88 -1.95
C ASP A 138 22.09 13.03 -1.23
N ILE A 139 21.15 12.24 -1.67
CA ILE A 139 19.75 12.29 -1.23
C ILE A 139 19.32 10.96 -0.60
N VAL A 140 18.53 11.04 0.46
CA VAL A 140 17.83 9.92 1.11
C VAL A 140 16.33 10.09 0.90
N TYR A 141 15.68 9.03 0.46
CA TYR A 141 14.22 8.96 0.30
C TYR A 141 13.64 8.31 1.56
N LEU A 142 12.96 9.10 2.38
CA LEU A 142 12.29 8.67 3.61
C LEU A 142 10.79 8.57 3.35
N TYR A 143 10.28 7.35 3.38
CA TYR A 143 8.87 7.04 3.16
C TYR A 143 8.19 6.71 4.47
N LEU A 144 7.12 7.44 4.81
CA LEU A 144 6.30 7.20 5.98
C LEU A 144 4.93 6.69 5.55
N ALA A 145 4.58 5.46 5.96
CA ALA A 145 3.27 4.89 5.67
C ALA A 145 2.25 5.32 6.72
N ASN A 146 1.08 5.80 6.26
CA ASN A 146 -0.03 6.23 7.11
C ASN A 146 -1.18 5.22 7.02
N GLU A 147 -1.74 4.82 8.17
CA GLU A 147 -2.91 3.94 8.30
C GLU A 147 -2.86 2.72 7.35
N THR A 148 -1.69 2.12 7.24
CA THR A 148 -1.39 1.03 6.31
C THR A 148 -1.03 -0.22 7.10
N SER A 149 -1.68 -1.36 6.82
CA SER A 149 -1.31 -2.62 7.46
C SER A 149 0.10 -3.06 7.05
N ASP A 150 0.77 -3.83 7.90
CA ASP A 150 2.13 -4.33 7.63
C ASP A 150 2.20 -5.16 6.33
N GLU A 151 1.15 -5.92 6.01
CA GLU A 151 1.05 -6.67 4.76
C GLU A 151 0.95 -5.73 3.55
N GLU A 152 0.05 -4.74 3.59
CA GLU A 152 -0.14 -3.78 2.49
C GLU A 152 1.13 -2.92 2.29
N TRP A 153 1.74 -2.45 3.40
CA TRP A 153 2.99 -1.71 3.39
C TRP A 153 4.10 -2.46 2.63
N LYS A 154 4.37 -3.71 3.03
CA LYS A 154 5.37 -4.55 2.38
C LYS A 154 5.02 -4.86 0.91
N ASN A 155 3.76 -5.07 0.61
CA ASN A 155 3.31 -5.38 -0.75
C ASN A 155 3.44 -4.16 -1.69
N VAL A 156 3.13 -2.94 -1.22
CA VAL A 156 3.36 -1.70 -1.99
C VAL A 156 4.84 -1.52 -2.29
N ILE A 157 5.71 -1.68 -1.28
CA ILE A 157 7.15 -1.54 -1.45
C ILE A 157 7.68 -2.56 -2.49
N LYS A 158 7.21 -3.81 -2.45
CA LYS A 158 7.56 -4.85 -3.43
C LYS A 158 7.01 -4.53 -4.82
N ALA A 159 5.73 -4.18 -4.90
CA ALA A 159 5.04 -3.96 -6.18
C ALA A 159 5.65 -2.82 -6.99
N TYR A 160 6.15 -1.79 -6.32
CA TYR A 160 6.74 -0.60 -6.97
C TYR A 160 8.27 -0.56 -6.88
N ASN A 161 8.89 -1.65 -6.42
CA ASN A 161 10.36 -1.77 -6.28
C ASN A 161 10.99 -0.59 -5.52
N LEU A 162 10.39 -0.23 -4.39
CA LEU A 162 10.81 0.90 -3.57
C LEU A 162 11.91 0.48 -2.58
N THR A 163 13.03 -0.01 -3.08
CA THR A 163 14.17 -0.45 -2.27
C THR A 163 15.48 0.07 -2.84
N GLY A 164 16.47 0.28 -1.98
CA GLY A 164 17.79 0.79 -2.36
C GLY A 164 18.58 1.24 -1.14
N ASP A 165 19.87 1.53 -1.33
CA ASP A 165 20.77 1.89 -0.23
C ASP A 165 20.45 3.27 0.39
N ASN A 166 19.79 4.14 -0.37
CA ASN A 166 19.36 5.46 0.06
C ASN A 166 17.83 5.56 0.24
N ILE A 167 17.13 4.42 0.36
CA ILE A 167 15.68 4.35 0.53
C ILE A 167 15.37 3.77 1.91
N VAL A 168 14.52 4.47 2.66
CA VAL A 168 14.15 4.13 4.04
C VAL A 168 12.64 4.21 4.21
N HIS A 169 12.07 3.21 4.86
CA HIS A 169 10.65 3.11 5.11
C HIS A 169 10.35 2.92 6.58
N TYR A 170 9.36 3.66 7.08
CA TYR A 170 8.73 3.42 8.36
C TYR A 170 7.22 3.23 8.18
N ASN A 171 6.66 2.30 8.94
CA ASN A 171 5.24 2.15 9.16
C ASN A 171 4.99 2.47 10.64
N LEU A 172 4.77 3.75 10.92
CA LEU A 172 4.63 4.28 12.28
C LEU A 172 3.22 4.01 12.83
N PRO A 173 3.07 3.92 14.17
CA PRO A 173 1.76 4.00 14.80
C PRO A 173 1.00 5.26 14.38
N ALA A 174 -0.33 5.15 14.24
CA ALA A 174 -1.17 6.24 13.73
C ALA A 174 -1.02 7.56 14.51
N GLU A 175 -0.79 7.49 15.82
CA GLU A 175 -0.60 8.68 16.67
C GLU A 175 0.71 9.40 16.33
N GLN A 176 1.80 8.66 16.17
CA GLN A 176 3.09 9.21 15.79
C GLN A 176 3.07 9.80 14.37
N GLN A 177 2.43 9.08 13.43
CA GLN A 177 2.26 9.57 12.07
C GLN A 177 1.49 10.89 12.05
N ARG A 178 0.38 10.97 12.79
CA ARG A 178 -0.42 12.19 12.92
C ARG A 178 0.38 13.35 13.53
N ALA A 179 1.19 13.09 14.54
CA ALA A 179 2.03 14.13 15.16
C ALA A 179 3.01 14.75 14.14
N ILE A 180 3.61 13.95 13.26
CA ILE A 180 4.46 14.46 12.16
C ILE A 180 3.63 15.29 11.16
N GLU A 181 2.46 14.81 10.76
CA GLU A 181 1.58 15.50 9.80
C GLU A 181 1.13 16.86 10.35
N GLU A 182 0.72 16.91 11.62
CA GLU A 182 0.35 18.16 12.32
C GLU A 182 1.54 19.12 12.38
N PHE A 183 2.74 18.64 12.73
CA PHE A 183 3.96 19.48 12.76
C PHE A 183 4.28 20.04 11.36
N LEU A 184 4.16 19.25 10.32
CA LEU A 184 4.41 19.66 8.94
C LEU A 184 3.26 20.47 8.33
N GLN A 185 2.14 20.63 9.02
CA GLN A 185 0.92 21.30 8.56
C GLN A 185 0.40 20.68 7.24
N VAL A 186 0.45 19.33 7.14
CA VAL A 186 -0.10 18.59 6.00
C VAL A 186 -1.60 18.40 6.22
N ASP A 187 -2.41 19.15 5.50
CA ASP A 187 -3.88 19.09 5.55
C ASP A 187 -4.42 18.05 4.54
N GLY A 188 -4.42 16.80 4.93
CA GLY A 188 -5.10 15.73 4.18
C GLY A 188 -4.35 15.21 2.93
N PHE A 189 -4.82 14.04 2.46
CA PHE A 189 -4.33 13.35 1.26
C PHE A 189 -5.44 13.27 0.21
#